data_b4eb64b9b71c507f3681a4ad636d4129
#
_entry.id   b4eb64b9b71c507f3681a4ad636d4129
#
_cell.length_a   1.000
_cell.length_b   1.000
_cell.length_c   1.000
_cell.angle_alpha   90.00
_cell.angle_beta   90.00
_cell.angle_gamma   90.00
#
_symmetry.space_group_name_H-M   'P 1'
#
loop_
_entity.id
_entity.type
_entity.pdbx_description
1 polymer ?
#
loop_
_entity_poly.entity_id
_entity_poly.type
_entity_poly.pdbx_seq_one_letter_code
_entity_poly.pdbx_strand_id
1 'polypeptide(L)'
;MALIVHKYGGTSMGSTERIRSVAKRVAKWSRAGHQMVVVPSAMSGETNRLLGLAKELAPEKQTPQAQRELDLIAATGEQVSVGLLALALQAEGLQALSYAGWQVPIHTDSAYTKARIESIA
;
A
#
# COMPACT_ATOMS: atom_id res chain seq x y z
N MET A 1 25.19 9.30 3.48
CA MET A 1 24.13 8.41 2.96
C MET A 1 23.35 7.80 4.12
N ALA A 2 22.05 7.82 4.04
CA ALA A 2 21.19 7.20 5.03
C ALA A 2 20.16 6.29 4.35
N LEU A 3 19.58 5.37 5.11
CA LEU A 3 18.39 4.64 4.71
C LEU A 3 17.19 5.40 5.30
N ILE A 4 16.33 5.90 4.43
CA ILE A 4 15.18 6.73 4.83
C ILE A 4 13.91 6.00 4.46
N VAL A 5 12.98 5.92 5.43
CA VAL A 5 11.64 5.36 5.21
C VAL A 5 10.64 6.51 5.21
N HIS A 6 9.92 6.66 4.10
CA HIS A 6 8.81 7.60 4.00
C HIS A 6 7.49 6.83 4.01
N LYS A 7 6.55 7.27 4.84
CA LYS A 7 5.17 6.79 4.79
C LYS A 7 4.27 7.91 4.29
N TYR A 8 3.41 7.59 3.33
CA TYR A 8 2.45 8.52 2.76
C TYR A 8 1.03 8.02 2.98
N GLY A 9 0.18 8.88 3.53
CA GLY A 9 -1.23 8.57 3.73
C GLY A 9 -2.06 8.73 2.46
N GLY A 10 -3.36 8.38 2.55
CA GLY A 10 -4.27 8.38 1.41
C GLY A 10 -4.42 9.73 0.74
N THR A 11 -4.41 10.82 1.50
CA THR A 11 -4.51 12.17 0.95
C THR A 11 -3.34 12.49 0.01
N SER A 12 -2.12 12.10 0.37
CA SER A 12 -0.94 12.27 -0.48
C SER A 12 -0.99 11.37 -1.72
N MET A 13 -1.78 10.32 -1.68
CA MET A 13 -1.97 9.37 -2.78
C MET A 13 -3.32 9.56 -3.47
N GLY A 14 -3.94 10.72 -3.32
CA GLY A 14 -5.33 10.94 -3.71
C GLY A 14 -5.60 11.06 -5.22
N SER A 15 -4.57 11.28 -6.02
CA SER A 15 -4.68 11.41 -7.47
C SER A 15 -3.34 11.09 -8.12
N THR A 16 -3.34 10.92 -9.44
CA THR A 16 -2.08 10.72 -10.19
C THR A 16 -1.17 11.93 -10.07
N GLU A 17 -1.72 13.13 -10.01
CA GLU A 17 -0.96 14.35 -9.81
C GLU A 17 -0.26 14.36 -8.45
N ARG A 18 -0.97 13.96 -7.39
CA ARG A 18 -0.39 13.86 -6.05
C ARG A 18 0.66 12.77 -5.95
N ILE A 19 0.44 11.65 -6.63
CA ILE A 19 1.44 10.56 -6.71
C ILE A 19 2.71 11.07 -7.40
N ARG A 20 2.60 11.88 -8.47
CA ARG A 20 3.76 12.50 -9.09
C ARG A 20 4.51 13.43 -8.13
N SER A 21 3.78 14.17 -7.30
CA SER A 21 4.40 15.03 -6.28
C SER A 21 5.16 14.22 -5.25
N VAL A 22 4.61 13.09 -4.81
CA VAL A 22 5.31 12.15 -3.91
C VAL A 22 6.57 11.62 -4.58
N ALA A 23 6.47 11.20 -5.84
CA ALA A 23 7.62 10.69 -6.59
C ALA A 23 8.74 11.72 -6.69
N LYS A 24 8.41 12.98 -6.94
CA LYS A 24 9.40 14.06 -7.00
C LYS A 24 10.10 14.26 -5.66
N ARG A 25 9.36 14.20 -4.56
CA ARG A 25 9.91 14.31 -3.21
C ARG A 25 10.86 13.17 -2.90
N VAL A 26 10.46 11.94 -3.20
CA VAL A 26 11.32 10.75 -3.01
C VAL A 26 12.57 10.85 -3.89
N ALA A 27 12.42 11.26 -5.15
CA ALA A 27 13.52 11.42 -6.06
C ALA A 27 14.56 12.42 -5.56
N LYS A 28 14.11 13.51 -4.93
CA LYS A 28 15.00 14.52 -4.34
C LYS A 28 15.95 13.89 -3.33
N TRP A 29 15.43 13.05 -2.42
CA TRP A 29 16.24 12.41 -1.40
C TRP A 29 17.13 11.30 -1.98
N SER A 30 16.60 10.55 -2.95
CA SER A 30 17.38 9.54 -3.64
C SER A 30 18.58 10.15 -4.37
N ARG A 31 18.37 11.26 -5.07
CA ARG A 31 19.45 11.97 -5.80
C ARG A 31 20.46 12.60 -4.85
N ALA A 32 20.09 12.87 -3.62
CA ALA A 32 21.00 13.34 -2.57
C ALA A 32 21.89 12.22 -2.01
N GLY A 33 21.75 11.00 -2.50
CA GLY A 33 22.59 9.86 -2.14
C GLY A 33 21.98 8.93 -1.08
N HIS A 34 20.72 9.12 -0.73
CA HIS A 34 20.04 8.26 0.26
C HIS A 34 19.38 7.06 -0.39
N GLN A 35 19.30 5.97 0.36
CA GLN A 35 18.47 4.82 0.02
C GLN A 35 17.05 5.07 0.54
N MET A 36 16.06 4.82 -0.30
CA MET A 36 14.67 5.13 0.03
C MET A 36 13.81 3.87 0.09
N VAL A 37 13.05 3.73 1.16
CA VAL A 37 11.93 2.79 1.28
C VAL A 37 10.68 3.62 1.43
N VAL A 38 9.68 3.37 0.58
CA VAL A 38 8.44 4.16 0.59
C VAL A 38 7.26 3.26 0.86
N VAL A 39 6.43 3.65 1.82
CA VAL A 39 5.24 2.90 2.24
C VAL A 39 4.01 3.76 2.00
N PRO A 40 3.36 3.64 0.84
CA PRO A 40 2.15 4.41 0.55
C PRO A 40 0.90 3.72 1.05
N SER A 41 -0.12 4.50 1.36
CA SER A 41 -1.48 4.00 1.54
C SER A 41 -2.16 3.79 0.20
N ALA A 42 -3.34 3.17 0.20
CA ALA A 42 -4.25 3.21 -0.94
C ALA A 42 -4.58 4.66 -1.30
N MET A 43 -5.06 4.88 -2.50
CA MET A 43 -5.55 6.21 -2.91
C MET A 43 -6.71 6.64 -2.01
N SER A 44 -6.85 7.95 -1.82
CA SER A 44 -7.88 8.52 -0.95
C SER A 44 -9.27 7.97 -1.28
N GLY A 45 -9.97 7.45 -0.27
CA GLY A 45 -11.31 6.90 -0.41
C GLY A 45 -11.37 5.50 -1.01
N GLU A 46 -10.28 4.94 -1.49
CA GLU A 46 -10.28 3.65 -2.19
C GLU A 46 -10.60 2.48 -1.27
N THR A 47 -10.03 2.45 -0.07
CA THR A 47 -10.34 1.39 0.90
C THR A 47 -11.82 1.39 1.26
N ASN A 48 -12.39 2.57 1.51
CA ASN A 48 -13.81 2.69 1.82
C ASN A 48 -14.69 2.28 0.64
N ARG A 49 -14.29 2.62 -0.59
CA ARG A 49 -15.01 2.21 -1.80
C ARG A 49 -15.04 0.69 -1.92
N LEU A 50 -13.89 0.05 -1.76
CA LEU A 50 -13.75 -1.41 -1.88
C LEU A 50 -14.55 -2.13 -0.78
N LEU A 51 -14.43 -1.70 0.47
CA LEU A 51 -15.18 -2.29 1.56
C LEU A 51 -16.69 -2.02 1.44
N GLY A 52 -17.07 -0.89 0.83
CA GLY A 52 -18.46 -0.59 0.52
C GLY A 52 -19.07 -1.59 -0.47
N LEU A 53 -18.32 -1.97 -1.50
CA LEU A 53 -18.75 -3.01 -2.45
C LEU A 53 -18.92 -4.36 -1.74
N ALA A 54 -17.99 -4.70 -0.88
CA ALA A 54 -18.08 -5.94 -0.10
C ALA A 54 -19.29 -5.95 0.80
N LYS A 55 -19.60 -4.82 1.42
CA LYS A 55 -20.75 -4.69 2.32
C LYS A 55 -22.10 -4.96 1.61
N GLU A 56 -22.20 -4.60 0.33
CA GLU A 56 -23.41 -4.88 -0.47
C GLU A 56 -23.63 -6.37 -0.69
N LEU A 57 -22.56 -7.17 -0.69
CA LEU A 57 -22.60 -8.60 -0.97
C LEU A 57 -22.44 -9.47 0.27
N ALA A 58 -21.82 -8.95 1.32
CA ALA A 58 -21.55 -9.71 2.52
C ALA A 58 -22.82 -9.97 3.31
N PRO A 59 -22.91 -11.13 3.98
CA PRO A 59 -24.02 -11.40 4.89
C PRO A 59 -23.95 -10.46 6.11
N GLU A 60 -25.09 -10.21 6.76
CA GLU A 60 -25.17 -9.36 7.94
C GLU A 60 -24.23 -9.83 9.05
N LYS A 61 -24.15 -11.14 9.24
CA LYS A 61 -23.23 -11.74 10.21
C LYS A 61 -21.95 -12.13 9.51
N GLN A 62 -20.87 -11.43 9.84
CA GLN A 62 -19.55 -11.74 9.29
C GLN A 62 -18.97 -13.00 9.93
N THR A 63 -18.64 -13.95 9.09
CA THR A 63 -17.94 -15.17 9.47
C THR A 63 -16.43 -14.98 9.29
N PRO A 64 -15.59 -15.85 9.89
CA PRO A 64 -14.15 -15.80 9.59
C PRO A 64 -13.85 -15.93 8.09
N GLN A 65 -14.63 -16.71 7.36
CA GLN A 65 -14.47 -16.85 5.92
C GLN A 65 -14.75 -15.53 5.18
N ALA A 66 -15.78 -14.79 5.60
CA ALA A 66 -16.09 -13.48 5.03
C ALA A 66 -15.00 -12.46 5.38
N GLN A 67 -14.52 -12.47 6.61
CA GLN A 67 -13.44 -11.56 7.05
C GLN A 67 -12.15 -11.80 6.26
N ARG A 68 -11.83 -13.04 5.94
CA ARG A 68 -10.70 -13.37 5.08
C ARG A 68 -10.82 -12.71 3.72
N GLU A 69 -12.01 -12.73 3.13
CA GLU A 69 -12.23 -12.09 1.83
C GLU A 69 -12.19 -10.56 1.91
N LEU A 70 -12.62 -9.97 3.04
CA LEU A 70 -12.48 -8.53 3.26
C LEU A 70 -11.01 -8.11 3.26
N ASP A 71 -10.14 -8.88 3.89
CA ASP A 71 -8.70 -8.61 3.89
C ASP A 71 -8.13 -8.65 2.46
N LEU A 72 -8.52 -9.64 1.68
CA LEU A 72 -8.10 -9.76 0.29
C LEU A 72 -8.51 -8.53 -0.53
N ILE A 73 -9.76 -8.11 -0.39
CA ILE A 73 -10.32 -6.97 -1.13
C ILE A 73 -9.62 -5.67 -0.70
N ALA A 74 -9.51 -5.44 0.61
CA ALA A 74 -8.88 -4.22 1.13
C ALA A 74 -7.42 -4.08 0.67
N ALA A 75 -6.67 -5.18 0.64
CA ALA A 75 -5.26 -5.17 0.25
C ALA A 75 -5.04 -4.74 -1.20
N THR A 76 -6.04 -4.90 -2.07
CA THR A 76 -5.88 -4.51 -3.49
C THR A 76 -5.70 -3.02 -3.68
N GLY A 77 -6.23 -2.20 -2.79
CA GLY A 77 -6.05 -0.75 -2.84
C GLY A 77 -4.59 -0.34 -2.72
N GLU A 78 -3.89 -0.90 -1.77
CA GLU A 78 -2.46 -0.65 -1.57
C GLU A 78 -1.62 -1.24 -2.70
N GLN A 79 -2.02 -2.38 -3.25
CA GLN A 79 -1.33 -2.99 -4.39
C GLN A 79 -1.38 -2.10 -5.63
N VAL A 80 -2.53 -1.50 -5.91
CA VAL A 80 -2.66 -0.54 -7.00
C VAL A 80 -1.78 0.68 -6.73
N SER A 81 -1.88 1.25 -5.56
CA SER A 81 -1.19 2.48 -5.18
C SER A 81 0.34 2.33 -5.25
N VAL A 82 0.88 1.24 -4.72
CA VAL A 82 2.32 1.02 -4.73
C VAL A 82 2.86 0.79 -6.14
N GLY A 83 2.08 0.14 -7.00
CA GLY A 83 2.44 -0.03 -8.41
C GLY A 83 2.45 1.29 -9.16
N LEU A 84 1.45 2.13 -8.95
CA LEU A 84 1.38 3.46 -9.56
C LEU A 84 2.55 4.35 -9.09
N LEU A 85 2.88 4.30 -7.81
CA LEU A 85 4.02 5.06 -7.30
C LEU A 85 5.34 4.59 -7.91
N ALA A 86 5.53 3.28 -8.05
CA ALA A 86 6.71 2.74 -8.72
C ALA A 86 6.83 3.25 -10.15
N LEU A 87 5.73 3.28 -10.91
CA LEU A 87 5.74 3.84 -12.26
C LEU A 87 6.11 5.32 -12.26
N ALA A 88 5.58 6.10 -11.32
CA ALA A 88 5.89 7.52 -11.21
C ALA A 88 7.37 7.76 -10.84
N LEU A 89 7.94 6.91 -9.99
CA LEU A 89 9.35 6.96 -9.63
C LEU A 89 10.24 6.59 -10.81
N GLN A 90 9.87 5.59 -11.59
CA GLN A 90 10.57 5.23 -12.82
C GLN A 90 10.54 6.37 -13.82
N ALA A 91 9.43 7.09 -13.94
CA ALA A 91 9.31 8.26 -14.78
C ALA A 91 10.22 9.40 -14.34
N GLU A 92 10.60 9.47 -13.07
CA GLU A 92 11.59 10.39 -12.54
C GLU A 92 13.05 9.92 -12.79
N GLY A 93 13.23 8.78 -13.44
CA GLY A 93 14.55 8.23 -13.76
C GLY A 93 15.14 7.34 -12.67
N LEU A 94 14.36 6.96 -11.68
CA LEU A 94 14.81 6.08 -10.60
C LEU A 94 14.56 4.61 -10.92
N GLN A 95 15.38 3.74 -10.35
CA GLN A 95 15.13 2.30 -10.36
C GLN A 95 14.24 1.96 -9.17
N ALA A 96 12.94 1.87 -9.42
CA ALA A 96 11.95 1.59 -8.39
C ALA A 96 11.29 0.24 -8.63
N LEU A 97 11.12 -0.53 -7.56
CA LEU A 97 10.38 -1.78 -7.56
C LEU A 97 9.35 -1.74 -6.45
N SER A 98 8.14 -2.17 -6.77
CA SER A 98 7.09 -2.31 -5.77
C SER A 98 7.09 -3.73 -5.18
N TYR A 99 6.67 -3.82 -3.93
CA TYR A 99 6.46 -5.09 -3.24
C TYR A 99 5.09 -5.07 -2.57
N ALA A 100 4.28 -6.08 -2.84
CA ALA A 100 3.08 -6.35 -2.07
C ALA A 100 3.46 -7.12 -0.79
N GLY A 101 2.56 -7.15 0.19
CA GLY A 101 2.85 -7.79 1.48
C GLY A 101 3.24 -9.26 1.38
N TRP A 102 2.69 -9.99 0.40
CA TRP A 102 3.02 -11.39 0.19
C TRP A 102 4.40 -11.60 -0.45
N GLN A 103 4.99 -10.57 -1.02
CA GLN A 103 6.36 -10.59 -1.57
C GLN A 103 7.41 -10.27 -0.51
N VAL A 104 6.99 -9.68 0.60
CA VAL A 104 7.81 -9.44 1.79
C VAL A 104 7.28 -10.36 2.87
N PRO A 105 7.98 -11.46 3.22
CA PRO A 105 7.37 -12.51 4.05
C PRO A 105 7.04 -12.00 5.46
N ILE A 106 5.82 -11.54 5.64
CA ILE A 106 5.25 -11.14 6.91
C ILE A 106 4.19 -12.18 7.26
N HIS A 107 4.46 -12.99 8.28
CA HIS A 107 3.58 -14.05 8.73
C HIS A 107 2.68 -13.55 9.85
N THR A 108 1.39 -13.84 9.72
CA THR A 108 0.39 -13.41 10.71
C THR A 108 -0.40 -14.63 11.23
N ASP A 109 -1.15 -14.43 12.31
CA ASP A 109 -2.19 -15.37 12.70
C ASP A 109 -3.39 -15.27 11.76
N SER A 110 -4.41 -16.08 12.00
CA SER A 110 -5.61 -16.16 11.15
C SER A 110 -6.78 -15.34 11.67
N ALA A 111 -6.55 -14.38 12.55
CA ALA A 111 -7.58 -13.47 13.03
C ALA A 111 -7.88 -12.40 11.99
N TYR A 112 -8.50 -12.79 10.87
CA TYR A 112 -8.77 -11.91 9.74
C TYR A 112 -9.41 -10.59 10.17
N THR A 113 -9.07 -9.50 9.47
CA THR A 113 -9.38 -8.10 9.75
C THR A 113 -8.61 -7.49 10.93
N LYS A 114 -8.05 -8.29 11.80
CA LYS A 114 -7.27 -7.87 12.99
C LYS A 114 -6.10 -8.81 13.29
N ALA A 115 -5.57 -9.45 12.27
CA ALA A 115 -4.45 -10.37 12.42
C ALA A 115 -3.22 -9.69 13.01
N ARG A 116 -2.48 -10.43 13.83
CA ARG A 116 -1.23 -9.96 14.42
C ARG A 116 -0.04 -10.57 13.70
N ILE A 117 1.01 -9.79 13.58
CA ILE A 117 2.27 -10.25 12.98
C ILE A 117 2.93 -11.23 13.95
N GLU A 118 3.23 -12.43 13.47
CA GLU A 118 3.94 -13.44 14.24
C GLU A 118 5.44 -13.42 13.95
N SER A 119 5.81 -13.22 12.68
CA SER A 119 7.22 -13.15 12.28
C SER A 119 7.39 -12.40 10.96
N ILE A 120 8.58 -11.87 10.78
CA ILE A 120 9.02 -11.25 9.53
C ILE A 120 10.32 -11.95 9.13
N ALA A 121 10.29 -12.56 7.96
CA ALA A 121 11.46 -13.27 7.47
C ALA A 121 12.52 -12.31 6.88
#